data_d32560c9af23e511d49215e7ab38133f
#
_entry.id   d32560c9af23e511d49215e7ab38133f
#
_cell.length_a   1.000
_cell.length_b   1.000
_cell.length_c   1.000
_cell.angle_alpha   90.00
_cell.angle_beta   90.00
_cell.angle_gamma   90.00
#
_symmetry.space_group_name_H-M   'P 1'
#
loop_
_entity.id
_entity.type
_entity.pdbx_description
1 polymer ?
#
loop_
_entity_poly.entity_id
_entity_poly.type
_entity_poly.pdbx_seq_one_letter_code
_entity_poly.pdbx_strand_id
1 'polypeptide(L)'
;MSLGLGIDAGGTATRWRLAGPDGGCIAEGKTDPLSGHIFSPAAEARARQIVGAIADAVSSSGRPEGIVAGITGLTRETPAETAMRSILAEAFQIPGERIFVAEDMWIAYLSYFALGQGILVYSGTGSIGYYLTPDKDVIRVGGRGNLIDDGGSGFWVAREALRIVLRKEEESPGEGWTMPLGVTLARALGGTDWSLVRAFVYGGDRGKIGLLARAVAEAAEQNDPISLAILAEAGQELARLANSLIKRLGPRPVALVGGGSRLHPIVAETFRQLLPPRVELLTGEVDAAMTAARLATTIG
;
A
#
# COMPACT_ATOMS: atom_id res chain seq x y z
N MET A 1 18.98 -2.68 -27.33
CA MET A 1 19.01 -3.00 -25.87
C MET A 1 17.92 -2.19 -25.21
N SER A 2 16.90 -2.85 -24.71
CA SER A 2 15.63 -2.17 -24.37
C SER A 2 15.67 -1.56 -22.97
N LEU A 3 15.37 -0.26 -22.88
CA LEU A 3 15.15 0.43 -21.62
C LEU A 3 13.72 0.17 -21.13
N GLY A 4 13.55 -0.21 -19.86
CA GLY A 4 12.24 -0.47 -19.25
C GLY A 4 11.91 0.57 -18.19
N LEU A 5 10.73 1.18 -18.27
CA LEU A 5 10.22 2.09 -17.25
C LEU A 5 9.24 1.37 -16.34
N GLY A 6 9.52 1.37 -15.05
CA GLY A 6 8.62 0.88 -14.00
C GLY A 6 8.00 2.03 -13.23
N ILE A 7 6.69 1.96 -13.02
CA ILE A 7 5.92 2.94 -12.24
C ILE A 7 5.18 2.21 -11.12
N ASP A 8 5.39 2.65 -9.88
CA ASP A 8 4.65 2.22 -8.69
C ASP A 8 3.90 3.41 -8.11
N ALA A 9 2.62 3.47 -8.40
CA ALA A 9 1.74 4.58 -8.04
C ALA A 9 0.85 4.21 -6.85
N GLY A 10 1.34 4.53 -5.65
CA GLY A 10 0.58 4.39 -4.40
C GLY A 10 -0.23 5.64 -4.06
N GLY A 11 -1.10 5.52 -3.04
CA GLY A 11 -1.99 6.62 -2.62
C GLY A 11 -1.30 7.86 -2.05
N THR A 12 0.02 7.83 -1.78
CA THR A 12 0.76 8.95 -1.18
C THR A 12 1.79 9.56 -2.14
N ALA A 13 2.29 8.77 -3.08
CA ALA A 13 3.28 9.19 -4.06
C ALA A 13 3.38 8.16 -5.18
N THR A 14 3.87 8.60 -6.33
CA THR A 14 4.27 7.75 -7.44
C THR A 14 5.78 7.67 -7.50
N ARG A 15 6.33 6.45 -7.46
CA ARG A 15 7.76 6.18 -7.67
C ARG A 15 7.97 5.63 -9.07
N TRP A 16 9.07 5.97 -9.70
CA TRP A 16 9.44 5.39 -10.98
C TRP A 16 10.92 5.02 -11.03
N ARG A 17 11.24 4.02 -11.83
CA ARG A 17 12.59 3.54 -12.12
C ARG A 17 12.73 3.31 -13.62
N LEU A 18 13.88 3.68 -14.15
CA LEU A 18 14.31 3.31 -15.50
C LEU A 18 15.39 2.26 -15.39
N ALA A 19 15.14 1.09 -15.96
CA ALA A 19 16.08 -0.02 -15.97
C ALA A 19 16.77 -0.16 -17.31
N GLY A 20 18.06 -0.51 -17.27
CA GLY A 20 18.84 -0.93 -18.43
C GLY A 20 18.58 -2.38 -18.82
N PRO A 21 19.17 -2.82 -19.96
CA PRO A 21 19.04 -4.19 -20.45
C PRO A 21 19.62 -5.26 -19.49
N ASP A 22 20.55 -4.85 -18.65
CA ASP A 22 21.15 -5.67 -17.60
C ASP A 22 20.31 -5.73 -16.32
N GLY A 23 19.16 -5.04 -16.31
CA GLY A 23 18.28 -4.90 -15.16
C GLY A 23 18.81 -3.96 -14.08
N GLY A 24 19.88 -3.20 -14.34
CA GLY A 24 20.39 -2.16 -13.46
C GLY A 24 19.55 -0.89 -13.51
N CYS A 25 19.50 -0.13 -12.40
CA CYS A 25 18.80 1.16 -12.35
C CYS A 25 19.65 2.24 -13.02
N ILE A 26 19.10 2.91 -14.05
CA ILE A 26 19.73 4.02 -14.77
C ILE A 26 19.29 5.36 -14.17
N ALA A 27 17.99 5.49 -13.86
CA ALA A 27 17.41 6.68 -13.28
C ALA A 27 16.22 6.33 -12.39
N GLU A 28 15.95 7.23 -11.47
CA GLU A 28 14.85 7.06 -10.52
C GLU A 28 14.23 8.40 -10.13
N GLY A 29 13.00 8.35 -9.67
CA GLY A 29 12.35 9.55 -9.17
C GLY A 29 11.03 9.28 -8.46
N LYS A 30 10.47 10.39 -8.00
CA LYS A 30 9.21 10.42 -7.26
C LYS A 30 8.41 11.64 -7.69
N THR A 31 7.09 11.45 -7.86
CA THR A 31 6.15 12.54 -8.14
C THR A 31 4.93 12.45 -7.22
N ASP A 32 3.98 13.34 -7.43
CA ASP A 32 2.65 13.30 -6.81
C ASP A 32 1.94 11.96 -7.06
N PRO A 33 0.99 11.59 -6.19
CA PRO A 33 0.26 10.34 -6.33
C PRO A 33 -0.55 10.29 -7.63
N LEU A 34 -0.36 9.24 -8.43
CA LEU A 34 -1.17 8.90 -9.59
C LEU A 34 -2.21 7.86 -9.18
N SER A 35 -3.46 8.10 -9.53
CA SER A 35 -4.59 7.20 -9.22
C SER A 35 -5.24 6.67 -10.49
N GLY A 36 -5.69 5.43 -10.45
CA GLY A 36 -6.53 4.82 -11.48
C GLY A 36 -8.00 5.30 -11.48
N HIS A 37 -8.38 6.15 -10.53
CA HIS A 37 -9.73 6.73 -10.45
C HIS A 37 -9.89 7.91 -11.43
N ILE A 38 -9.78 7.66 -12.72
CA ILE A 38 -9.90 8.66 -13.80
C ILE A 38 -11.34 8.71 -14.34
N PHE A 39 -12.30 9.01 -13.45
CA PHE A 39 -13.74 9.04 -13.78
C PHE A 39 -14.26 10.44 -14.13
N SER A 40 -13.40 11.45 -14.24
CA SER A 40 -13.75 12.80 -14.61
C SER A 40 -12.67 13.46 -15.46
N PRO A 41 -13.03 14.47 -16.29
CA PRO A 41 -12.04 15.22 -17.07
C PRO A 41 -10.93 15.84 -16.23
N ALA A 42 -11.23 16.30 -15.03
CA ALA A 42 -10.26 16.87 -14.11
C ALA A 42 -9.27 15.81 -13.58
N ALA A 43 -9.75 14.59 -13.25
CA ALA A 43 -8.90 13.48 -12.83
C ALA A 43 -7.99 13.00 -13.98
N GLU A 44 -8.52 12.95 -15.20
CA GLU A 44 -7.73 12.62 -16.39
C GLU A 44 -6.65 13.68 -16.68
N ALA A 45 -6.98 14.96 -16.60
CA ALA A 45 -6.03 16.04 -16.78
C ALA A 45 -4.90 15.98 -15.72
N ARG A 46 -5.25 15.66 -14.47
CA ARG A 46 -4.27 15.45 -13.42
C ARG A 46 -3.35 14.26 -13.70
N ALA A 47 -3.90 13.13 -14.17
CA ALA A 47 -3.10 11.97 -14.57
C ALA A 47 -2.13 12.31 -15.70
N ARG A 48 -2.58 13.03 -16.73
CA ARG A 48 -1.72 13.53 -17.85
C ARG A 48 -0.59 14.42 -17.34
N GLN A 49 -0.88 15.33 -16.40
CA GLN A 49 0.14 16.20 -15.79
C GLN A 49 1.22 15.39 -15.07
N ILE A 50 0.83 14.40 -14.24
CA ILE A 50 1.76 13.57 -13.47
C ILE A 50 2.60 12.70 -14.40
N VAL A 51 1.98 12.05 -15.37
CA VAL A 51 2.67 11.21 -16.36
C VAL A 51 3.62 12.04 -17.21
N GLY A 52 3.21 13.25 -17.63
CA GLY A 52 4.08 14.20 -18.36
C GLY A 52 5.32 14.56 -17.55
N ALA A 53 5.17 14.87 -16.26
CA ALA A 53 6.29 15.16 -15.38
C ALA A 53 7.28 13.97 -15.24
N ILE A 54 6.76 12.73 -15.26
CA ILE A 54 7.63 11.53 -15.30
C ILE A 54 8.37 11.45 -16.64
N ALA A 55 7.68 11.67 -17.76
CA ALA A 55 8.28 11.63 -19.09
C ALA A 55 9.40 12.66 -19.25
N ASP A 56 9.18 13.90 -18.77
CA ASP A 56 10.18 14.96 -18.77
C ASP A 56 11.41 14.56 -17.93
N ALA A 57 11.19 14.01 -16.72
CA ALA A 57 12.27 13.59 -15.85
C ALA A 57 13.10 12.43 -16.42
N VAL A 58 12.46 11.49 -17.11
CA VAL A 58 13.10 10.32 -17.73
C VAL A 58 13.88 10.71 -18.99
N SER A 59 13.44 11.74 -19.71
CA SER A 59 13.93 12.10 -21.05
C SER A 59 15.45 12.29 -21.13
N SER A 60 16.08 12.81 -20.07
CA SER A 60 17.54 13.03 -20.00
C SER A 60 18.34 11.74 -19.83
N SER A 61 17.71 10.65 -19.39
CA SER A 61 18.35 9.37 -19.09
C SER A 61 18.12 8.31 -20.19
N GLY A 62 17.24 8.61 -21.14
CA GLY A 62 16.92 7.75 -22.27
C GLY A 62 15.42 7.58 -22.49
N ARG A 63 15.06 7.00 -23.63
CA ARG A 63 13.66 6.73 -23.97
C ARG A 63 13.33 5.26 -23.63
N PRO A 64 12.34 4.99 -22.78
CA PRO A 64 11.91 3.61 -22.52
C PRO A 64 11.31 3.00 -23.79
N GLU A 65 11.53 1.70 -23.96
CA GLU A 65 10.94 0.91 -25.04
C GLU A 65 9.74 0.11 -24.55
N GLY A 66 9.61 -0.08 -23.22
CA GLY A 66 8.47 -0.71 -22.57
C GLY A 66 8.15 -0.03 -21.24
N ILE A 67 6.88 -0.09 -20.83
CA ILE A 67 6.41 0.45 -19.54
C ILE A 67 5.60 -0.62 -18.81
N VAL A 68 5.88 -0.78 -17.51
CA VAL A 68 5.04 -1.52 -16.58
C VAL A 68 4.63 -0.60 -15.45
N ALA A 69 3.33 -0.42 -15.24
CA ALA A 69 2.79 0.48 -14.23
C ALA A 69 1.82 -0.24 -13.30
N GLY A 70 2.12 -0.21 -11.98
CA GLY A 70 1.20 -0.59 -10.92
C GLY A 70 0.55 0.66 -10.36
N ILE A 71 -0.78 0.77 -10.43
CA ILE A 71 -1.50 2.01 -10.10
C ILE A 71 -2.64 1.71 -9.13
N THR A 72 -2.60 2.36 -7.96
CA THR A 72 -3.64 2.22 -6.95
C THR A 72 -5.01 2.64 -7.48
N GLY A 73 -6.05 1.86 -7.15
CA GLY A 73 -7.42 2.11 -7.60
C GLY A 73 -7.70 1.80 -9.07
N LEU A 74 -6.72 1.27 -9.81
CA LEU A 74 -6.96 0.79 -11.16
C LEU A 74 -7.51 -0.65 -11.13
N THR A 75 -8.40 -0.95 -12.05
CA THR A 75 -8.88 -2.32 -12.30
C THR A 75 -8.58 -2.66 -13.76
N ARG A 76 -8.03 -3.84 -14.00
CA ARG A 76 -7.74 -4.33 -15.35
C ARG A 76 -9.02 -4.55 -16.14
N GLU A 77 -8.89 -4.49 -17.46
CA GLU A 77 -9.99 -4.70 -18.42
C GLU A 77 -11.16 -3.72 -18.24
N THR A 78 -10.83 -2.48 -17.85
CA THR A 78 -11.79 -1.39 -17.68
C THR A 78 -11.45 -0.20 -18.59
N PRO A 79 -12.43 0.71 -18.83
CA PRO A 79 -12.14 1.97 -19.54
C PRO A 79 -11.03 2.81 -18.89
N ALA A 80 -10.91 2.75 -17.56
CA ALA A 80 -9.88 3.47 -16.82
C ALA A 80 -8.46 2.94 -17.14
N GLU A 81 -8.30 1.62 -17.26
CA GLU A 81 -7.04 1.01 -17.70
C GLU A 81 -6.69 1.43 -19.13
N THR A 82 -7.66 1.36 -20.05
CA THR A 82 -7.45 1.79 -21.44
C THR A 82 -7.05 3.26 -21.53
N ALA A 83 -7.72 4.15 -20.78
CA ALA A 83 -7.39 5.56 -20.74
C ALA A 83 -5.97 5.80 -20.17
N MET A 84 -5.59 5.12 -19.09
CA MET A 84 -4.25 5.24 -18.51
C MET A 84 -3.17 4.75 -19.48
N ARG A 85 -3.40 3.63 -20.16
CA ARG A 85 -2.49 3.13 -21.20
C ARG A 85 -2.31 4.14 -22.34
N SER A 86 -3.38 4.78 -22.77
CA SER A 86 -3.33 5.83 -23.79
C SER A 86 -2.54 7.05 -23.31
N ILE A 87 -2.75 7.50 -22.08
CA ILE A 87 -1.99 8.62 -21.49
C ILE A 87 -0.49 8.32 -21.46
N LEU A 88 -0.11 7.09 -21.05
CA LEU A 88 1.29 6.66 -21.06
C LEU A 88 1.84 6.56 -22.48
N ALA A 89 1.08 5.98 -23.42
CA ALA A 89 1.50 5.86 -24.83
C ALA A 89 1.78 7.22 -25.47
N GLU A 90 0.90 8.19 -25.25
CA GLU A 90 1.04 9.55 -25.74
C GLU A 90 2.27 10.27 -25.14
N ALA A 91 2.41 10.22 -23.79
CA ALA A 91 3.48 10.93 -23.10
C ALA A 91 4.89 10.39 -23.45
N PHE A 92 5.03 9.08 -23.57
CA PHE A 92 6.31 8.44 -23.89
C PHE A 92 6.50 8.15 -25.37
N GLN A 93 5.48 8.39 -26.21
CA GLN A 93 5.47 8.13 -27.65
C GLN A 93 5.86 6.68 -27.99
N ILE A 94 5.34 5.72 -27.26
CA ILE A 94 5.56 4.28 -27.49
C ILE A 94 4.23 3.57 -27.76
N PRO A 95 4.24 2.46 -28.53
CA PRO A 95 3.03 1.71 -28.83
C PRO A 95 2.36 1.16 -27.57
N GLY A 96 1.03 1.15 -27.54
CA GLY A 96 0.24 0.69 -26.38
C GLY A 96 0.45 -0.79 -26.04
N GLU A 97 0.83 -1.63 -27.01
CA GLU A 97 1.18 -3.05 -26.81
C GLU A 97 2.49 -3.24 -25.98
N ARG A 98 3.32 -2.21 -25.90
CA ARG A 98 4.51 -2.18 -25.05
C ARG A 98 4.28 -1.57 -23.67
N ILE A 99 3.01 -1.36 -23.31
CA ILE A 99 2.61 -0.79 -22.03
C ILE A 99 1.70 -1.77 -21.30
N PHE A 100 2.16 -2.25 -20.16
CA PHE A 100 1.35 -3.05 -19.24
C PHE A 100 0.95 -2.19 -18.04
N VAL A 101 -0.36 -2.11 -17.79
CA VAL A 101 -0.93 -1.36 -16.65
C VAL A 101 -1.74 -2.31 -15.80
N ALA A 102 -1.53 -2.31 -14.50
CA ALA A 102 -2.27 -3.13 -13.56
C ALA A 102 -2.50 -2.36 -12.24
N GLU A 103 -3.22 -2.97 -11.31
CA GLU A 103 -3.27 -2.46 -9.93
C GLU A 103 -1.89 -2.57 -9.25
N ASP A 104 -1.62 -1.67 -8.31
CA ASP A 104 -0.37 -1.62 -7.54
C ASP A 104 -0.03 -2.96 -6.85
N MET A 105 -1.05 -3.65 -6.35
CA MET A 105 -0.91 -4.96 -5.70
C MET A 105 -0.37 -6.05 -6.64
N TRP A 106 -0.62 -5.95 -7.95
CA TRP A 106 -0.11 -6.88 -8.95
C TRP A 106 1.42 -6.80 -9.03
N ILE A 107 1.96 -5.59 -9.09
CA ILE A 107 3.40 -5.36 -9.10
C ILE A 107 4.03 -5.70 -7.75
N ALA A 108 3.36 -5.32 -6.65
CA ALA A 108 3.80 -5.68 -5.31
C ALA A 108 3.93 -7.20 -5.13
N TYR A 109 2.98 -7.98 -5.65
CA TYR A 109 3.07 -9.44 -5.63
C TYR A 109 4.27 -9.97 -6.41
N LEU A 110 4.48 -9.48 -7.64
CA LEU A 110 5.62 -9.91 -8.48
C LEU A 110 6.98 -9.47 -7.94
N SER A 111 7.01 -8.54 -7.00
CA SER A 111 8.24 -8.14 -6.32
C SER A 111 8.74 -9.19 -5.32
N TYR A 112 7.87 -10.10 -4.90
CA TYR A 112 8.20 -11.17 -3.94
C TYR A 112 8.10 -12.55 -4.55
N PHE A 113 7.19 -12.77 -5.50
CA PHE A 113 6.83 -14.10 -5.99
C PHE A 113 6.64 -14.12 -7.50
N ALA A 114 7.03 -15.23 -8.13
CA ALA A 114 6.50 -15.57 -9.43
C ALA A 114 5.01 -15.94 -9.32
N LEU A 115 4.30 -15.92 -10.45
CA LEU A 115 2.88 -16.28 -10.50
C LEU A 115 2.64 -17.66 -9.84
N GLY A 116 1.68 -17.74 -8.96
CA GLY A 116 1.29 -18.96 -8.28
C GLY A 116 2.18 -19.39 -7.11
N GLN A 117 3.26 -18.67 -6.77
CA GLN A 117 4.28 -19.17 -5.85
C GLN A 117 4.13 -18.75 -4.39
N GLY A 118 3.43 -17.69 -4.09
CA GLY A 118 3.33 -17.19 -2.71
C GLY A 118 2.02 -16.47 -2.42
N ILE A 119 1.89 -15.94 -1.22
CA ILE A 119 0.77 -15.13 -0.75
C ILE A 119 1.32 -13.79 -0.31
N LEU A 120 0.78 -12.70 -0.80
CA LEU A 120 1.09 -11.36 -0.34
C LEU A 120 0.03 -10.89 0.65
N VAL A 121 0.45 -10.43 1.82
CA VAL A 121 -0.40 -9.68 2.77
C VAL A 121 0.14 -8.27 2.86
N TYR A 122 -0.66 -7.32 2.43
CA TYR A 122 -0.31 -5.91 2.43
C TYR A 122 -1.08 -5.18 3.54
N SER A 123 -0.36 -4.37 4.31
CA SER A 123 -0.93 -3.46 5.30
C SER A 123 -0.35 -2.06 5.10
N GLY A 124 -1.17 -1.19 4.53
CA GLY A 124 -0.92 0.25 4.39
C GLY A 124 -2.01 1.04 5.09
N THR A 125 -2.64 1.99 4.39
CA THR A 125 -3.87 2.67 4.86
C THR A 125 -5.03 1.68 4.96
N GLY A 126 -5.15 0.71 4.04
CA GLY A 126 -6.02 -0.46 4.09
C GLY A 126 -5.20 -1.74 4.21
N SER A 127 -5.88 -2.90 4.28
CA SER A 127 -5.23 -4.22 4.34
C SER A 127 -5.86 -5.21 3.36
N ILE A 128 -5.05 -6.10 2.79
CA ILE A 128 -5.50 -7.10 1.82
C ILE A 128 -4.58 -8.30 1.80
N GLY A 129 -5.15 -9.50 1.69
CA GLY A 129 -4.47 -10.72 1.26
C GLY A 129 -4.64 -10.91 -0.25
N TYR A 130 -3.54 -11.16 -0.95
CA TYR A 130 -3.49 -11.14 -2.40
C TYR A 130 -2.70 -12.32 -2.96
N TYR A 131 -3.22 -12.93 -4.01
CA TYR A 131 -2.58 -14.04 -4.72
C TYR A 131 -2.85 -13.91 -6.21
N LEU A 132 -1.79 -14.09 -7.02
CA LEU A 132 -1.89 -14.21 -8.46
C LEU A 132 -1.76 -15.67 -8.87
N THR A 133 -2.77 -16.18 -9.59
CA THR A 133 -2.72 -17.53 -10.14
C THR A 133 -1.68 -17.62 -11.27
N PRO A 134 -1.25 -18.85 -11.67
CA PRO A 134 -0.43 -19.02 -12.87
C PRO A 134 -1.05 -18.41 -14.14
N ASP A 135 -2.39 -18.38 -14.21
CA ASP A 135 -3.15 -17.81 -15.33
C ASP A 135 -3.39 -16.31 -15.21
N LYS A 136 -2.72 -15.65 -14.22
CA LYS A 136 -2.81 -14.22 -13.96
C LYS A 136 -4.13 -13.73 -13.36
N ASP A 137 -4.99 -14.65 -12.91
CA ASP A 137 -6.19 -14.29 -12.16
C ASP A 137 -5.86 -13.85 -10.75
N VAL A 138 -6.69 -12.98 -10.19
CA VAL A 138 -6.52 -12.44 -8.84
C VAL A 138 -7.45 -13.13 -7.85
N ILE A 139 -6.88 -13.67 -6.77
CA ILE A 139 -7.65 -14.13 -5.60
C ILE A 139 -7.36 -13.19 -4.43
N ARG A 140 -8.42 -12.55 -3.92
CA ARG A 140 -8.35 -11.58 -2.82
C ARG A 140 -9.06 -12.07 -1.57
N VAL A 141 -8.51 -11.70 -0.41
CA VAL A 141 -9.15 -11.81 0.91
C VAL A 141 -8.99 -10.47 1.62
N GLY A 142 -10.06 -9.94 2.21
CA GLY A 142 -10.07 -8.58 2.74
C GLY A 142 -10.07 -7.52 1.63
N GLY A 143 -9.53 -6.35 1.92
CA GLY A 143 -9.50 -5.22 0.97
C GLY A 143 -10.90 -4.71 0.63
N ARG A 144 -11.83 -4.74 1.59
CA ARG A 144 -13.23 -4.32 1.42
C ARG A 144 -13.44 -2.83 1.74
N GLY A 145 -12.38 -2.15 2.13
CA GLY A 145 -12.42 -0.75 2.50
C GLY A 145 -12.72 -0.52 3.98
N ASN A 146 -12.31 0.62 4.47
CA ASN A 146 -12.34 1.00 5.89
C ASN A 146 -13.73 1.08 6.53
N LEU A 147 -14.79 1.18 5.72
CA LEU A 147 -16.17 1.18 6.22
C LEU A 147 -16.69 -0.23 6.52
N ILE A 148 -16.09 -1.26 5.94
CA ILE A 148 -16.52 -2.65 6.08
C ILE A 148 -15.53 -3.43 6.94
N ASP A 149 -14.22 -3.33 6.62
CA ASP A 149 -13.19 -4.16 7.23
C ASP A 149 -11.84 -3.40 7.30
N ASP A 150 -10.85 -3.78 6.50
CA ASP A 150 -9.46 -3.31 6.52
C ASP A 150 -8.74 -3.58 7.87
N GLY A 151 -9.11 -4.68 8.57
CA GLY A 151 -8.50 -5.11 9.83
C GLY A 151 -6.96 -5.20 9.72
N GLY A 152 -6.25 -4.66 10.72
CA GLY A 152 -4.79 -4.63 10.76
C GLY A 152 -4.13 -3.56 9.88
N SER A 153 -4.91 -2.68 9.26
CA SER A 153 -4.38 -1.52 8.51
C SER A 153 -4.08 -0.34 9.43
N GLY A 154 -3.32 0.65 8.92
CA GLY A 154 -3.06 1.88 9.66
C GLY A 154 -4.34 2.64 10.02
N PHE A 155 -5.34 2.67 9.12
CA PHE A 155 -6.64 3.27 9.45
C PHE A 155 -7.34 2.52 10.58
N TRP A 156 -7.36 1.19 10.53
CA TRP A 156 -7.97 0.35 11.57
C TRP A 156 -7.30 0.57 12.93
N VAL A 157 -5.96 0.56 12.99
CA VAL A 157 -5.18 0.85 14.21
C VAL A 157 -5.54 2.21 14.79
N ALA A 158 -5.56 3.24 13.95
CA ALA A 158 -5.91 4.61 14.35
C ALA A 158 -7.34 4.71 14.90
N ARG A 159 -8.30 4.07 14.24
CA ARG A 159 -9.70 4.05 14.66
C ARG A 159 -9.87 3.37 16.02
N GLU A 160 -9.24 2.20 16.21
CA GLU A 160 -9.32 1.47 17.48
C GLU A 160 -8.71 2.28 18.63
N ALA A 161 -7.57 2.93 18.39
CA ALA A 161 -6.93 3.79 19.36
C ALA A 161 -7.82 4.98 19.77
N LEU A 162 -8.38 5.69 18.80
CA LEU A 162 -9.32 6.80 19.08
C LEU A 162 -10.55 6.31 19.84
N ARG A 163 -11.11 5.17 19.45
CA ARG A 163 -12.27 4.57 20.12
C ARG A 163 -11.98 4.29 21.60
N ILE A 164 -10.81 3.73 21.91
CA ILE A 164 -10.42 3.40 23.29
C ILE A 164 -10.21 4.67 24.11
N VAL A 165 -9.46 5.63 23.60
CA VAL A 165 -9.18 6.90 24.31
C VAL A 165 -10.45 7.68 24.58
N LEU A 166 -11.34 7.83 23.58
CA LEU A 166 -12.59 8.56 23.73
C LEU A 166 -13.55 7.88 24.73
N ARG A 167 -13.66 6.55 24.68
CA ARG A 167 -14.48 5.82 25.67
C ARG A 167 -13.95 5.96 27.09
N LYS A 168 -12.62 5.89 27.25
CA LYS A 168 -12.02 6.10 28.58
C LYS A 168 -12.25 7.50 29.09
N GLU A 169 -12.21 8.51 28.21
CA GLU A 169 -12.53 9.90 28.52
C GLU A 169 -13.99 10.09 28.92
N GLU A 170 -14.93 9.38 28.25
CA GLU A 170 -16.36 9.38 28.58
C GLU A 170 -16.64 8.71 29.93
N GLU A 171 -15.96 7.60 30.23
CA GLU A 171 -16.11 6.85 31.49
C GLU A 171 -15.48 7.58 32.68
N SER A 172 -14.34 8.24 32.46
CA SER A 172 -13.52 8.91 33.48
C SER A 172 -12.91 10.18 32.91
N PRO A 173 -13.61 11.33 32.96
CA PRO A 173 -13.15 12.58 32.39
C PRO A 173 -11.75 12.98 32.84
N GLY A 174 -10.89 13.27 31.88
CA GLY A 174 -9.46 13.60 32.09
C GLY A 174 -8.53 12.40 32.05
N GLU A 175 -8.99 11.15 32.17
CA GLU A 175 -8.13 9.97 32.15
C GLU A 175 -7.77 9.50 30.73
N GLY A 176 -8.69 9.60 29.78
CA GLY A 176 -8.47 9.13 28.40
C GLY A 176 -7.30 9.82 27.73
N TRP A 177 -7.26 11.14 27.84
CA TRP A 177 -6.21 11.95 27.22
C TRP A 177 -4.89 12.04 28.02
N THR A 178 -4.89 11.61 29.27
CA THR A 178 -3.68 11.57 30.11
C THR A 178 -2.97 10.21 30.13
N MET A 179 -3.63 9.15 29.66
CA MET A 179 -2.93 7.87 29.46
C MET A 179 -1.90 7.97 28.32
N PRO A 180 -0.83 7.12 28.29
CA PRO A 180 0.25 7.25 27.30
C PRO A 180 -0.24 7.30 25.84
N LEU A 181 -1.16 6.42 25.45
CA LEU A 181 -1.80 6.44 24.13
C LEU A 181 -2.55 7.75 23.87
N GLY A 182 -3.29 8.27 24.87
CA GLY A 182 -4.04 9.52 24.76
C GLY A 182 -3.12 10.72 24.51
N VAL A 183 -1.99 10.78 25.21
CA VAL A 183 -0.97 11.86 25.08
C VAL A 183 -0.38 11.88 23.67
N THR A 184 0.01 10.72 23.11
CA THR A 184 0.58 10.66 21.76
C THR A 184 -0.45 10.99 20.69
N LEU A 185 -1.70 10.54 20.85
CA LEU A 185 -2.82 10.89 19.96
C LEU A 185 -3.17 12.39 20.03
N ALA A 186 -3.26 12.98 21.24
CA ALA A 186 -3.54 14.40 21.41
C ALA A 186 -2.51 15.28 20.71
N ARG A 187 -1.22 14.92 20.80
CA ARG A 187 -0.15 15.60 20.07
C ARG A 187 -0.31 15.49 18.56
N ALA A 188 -0.63 14.29 18.05
CA ALA A 188 -0.82 14.06 16.62
C ALA A 188 -2.07 14.77 16.06
N LEU A 189 -3.10 14.93 16.86
CA LEU A 189 -4.35 15.63 16.52
C LEU A 189 -4.25 17.17 16.65
N GLY A 190 -3.28 17.66 17.43
CA GLY A 190 -3.15 19.08 17.78
C GLY A 190 -3.98 19.52 18.97
N GLY A 191 -4.55 18.59 19.76
CA GLY A 191 -5.33 18.84 20.97
C GLY A 191 -6.29 17.71 21.29
N THR A 192 -7.10 17.92 22.36
CA THR A 192 -8.06 16.94 22.89
C THR A 192 -9.52 17.36 22.71
N ASP A 193 -9.75 18.58 22.25
CA ASP A 193 -11.11 19.10 22.04
C ASP A 193 -11.84 18.29 20.95
N TRP A 194 -13.08 17.93 21.22
CA TRP A 194 -13.90 17.16 20.26
C TRP A 194 -14.02 17.86 18.90
N SER A 195 -14.06 19.18 18.86
CA SER A 195 -14.12 19.92 17.59
C SER A 195 -12.89 19.69 16.73
N LEU A 196 -11.69 19.59 17.32
CA LEU A 196 -10.44 19.27 16.65
C LEU A 196 -10.41 17.82 16.18
N VAL A 197 -10.76 16.88 17.06
CA VAL A 197 -10.83 15.45 16.73
C VAL A 197 -11.81 15.24 15.58
N ARG A 198 -13.00 15.84 15.67
CA ARG A 198 -14.03 15.78 14.64
C ARG A 198 -13.56 16.36 13.30
N ALA A 199 -12.93 17.53 13.32
CA ALA A 199 -12.39 18.15 12.12
C ALA A 199 -11.29 17.29 11.48
N PHE A 200 -10.43 16.67 12.29
CA PHE A 200 -9.39 15.77 11.79
C PHE A 200 -9.99 14.52 11.14
N VAL A 201 -10.95 13.86 11.80
CA VAL A 201 -11.52 12.57 11.36
C VAL A 201 -12.47 12.76 10.18
N TYR A 202 -13.36 13.74 10.23
CA TYR A 202 -14.39 13.93 9.20
C TYR A 202 -14.00 14.93 8.10
N GLY A 203 -12.98 15.75 8.34
CA GLY A 203 -12.42 16.67 7.34
C GLY A 203 -11.21 16.10 6.58
N GLY A 204 -10.72 14.91 6.97
CA GLY A 204 -9.60 14.22 6.34
C GLY A 204 -10.04 13.01 5.53
N ASP A 205 -9.14 12.56 4.65
CA ASP A 205 -9.28 11.25 4.02
C ASP A 205 -8.79 10.11 4.94
N ARG A 206 -9.04 8.87 4.53
CA ARG A 206 -8.60 7.68 5.27
C ARG A 206 -7.08 7.61 5.46
N GLY A 207 -6.31 8.18 4.54
CA GLY A 207 -4.84 8.20 4.63
C GLY A 207 -4.37 9.10 5.77
N LYS A 208 -4.98 10.29 5.89
CA LYS A 208 -4.69 11.22 6.99
C LYS A 208 -5.01 10.61 8.35
N ILE A 209 -6.17 9.94 8.48
CA ILE A 209 -6.55 9.25 9.72
C ILE A 209 -5.56 8.12 10.02
N GLY A 210 -5.18 7.33 9.01
CA GLY A 210 -4.22 6.24 9.15
C GLY A 210 -2.84 6.67 9.67
N LEU A 211 -2.47 7.95 9.51
CA LEU A 211 -1.21 8.47 10.07
C LEU A 211 -1.19 8.47 11.61
N LEU A 212 -2.36 8.51 12.28
CA LEU A 212 -2.45 8.40 13.73
C LEU A 212 -1.94 7.03 14.25
N ALA A 213 -1.86 6.00 13.41
CA ALA A 213 -1.25 4.73 13.79
C ALA A 213 0.22 4.88 14.23
N ARG A 214 0.91 5.92 13.78
CA ARG A 214 2.27 6.25 14.24
C ARG A 214 2.29 6.68 15.72
N ALA A 215 1.24 7.39 16.17
CA ALA A 215 1.11 7.77 17.56
C ALA A 215 0.86 6.54 18.46
N VAL A 216 0.16 5.52 17.92
CA VAL A 216 0.00 4.23 18.61
C VAL A 216 1.33 3.50 18.71
N ALA A 217 2.10 3.45 17.63
CA ALA A 217 3.44 2.85 17.65
C ALA A 217 4.37 3.55 18.64
N GLU A 218 4.35 4.88 18.68
CA GLU A 218 5.15 5.67 19.63
C GLU A 218 4.79 5.37 21.10
N ALA A 219 3.51 5.22 21.43
CA ALA A 219 3.09 4.81 22.77
C ALA A 219 3.48 3.35 23.08
N ALA A 220 3.42 2.47 22.09
CA ALA A 220 3.87 1.08 22.23
C ALA A 220 5.39 0.97 22.50
N GLU A 221 6.22 1.82 21.90
CA GLU A 221 7.66 1.93 22.17
C GLU A 221 7.94 2.34 23.64
N GLN A 222 6.98 3.02 24.28
CA GLN A 222 7.00 3.35 25.71
C GLN A 222 6.41 2.25 26.59
N ASN A 223 6.17 1.06 26.04
CA ASN A 223 5.54 -0.09 26.70
C ASN A 223 4.10 0.16 27.16
N ASP A 224 3.35 1.04 26.50
CA ASP A 224 1.93 1.21 26.78
C ASP A 224 1.16 -0.07 26.43
N PRO A 225 0.52 -0.73 27.44
CA PRO A 225 -0.08 -2.05 27.23
C PRO A 225 -1.28 -2.01 26.27
N ILE A 226 -1.98 -0.87 26.19
CA ILE A 226 -3.14 -0.72 25.29
C ILE A 226 -2.66 -0.61 23.84
N SER A 227 -1.64 0.19 23.60
CA SER A 227 -1.05 0.32 22.27
C SER A 227 -0.45 -1.00 21.78
N LEU A 228 0.25 -1.72 22.64
CA LEU A 228 0.78 -3.06 22.33
C LEU A 228 -0.35 -4.05 21.99
N ALA A 229 -1.46 -4.02 22.75
CA ALA A 229 -2.62 -4.87 22.48
C ALA A 229 -3.27 -4.55 21.10
N ILE A 230 -3.46 -3.27 20.76
CA ILE A 230 -4.00 -2.85 19.44
C ILE A 230 -3.11 -3.35 18.32
N LEU A 231 -1.80 -3.21 18.47
CA LEU A 231 -0.84 -3.62 17.44
C LEU A 231 -0.71 -5.14 17.32
N ALA A 232 -0.83 -5.87 18.43
CA ALA A 232 -0.92 -7.33 18.42
C ALA A 232 -2.21 -7.79 17.70
N GLU A 233 -3.36 -7.16 17.98
CA GLU A 233 -4.62 -7.45 17.28
C GLU A 233 -4.52 -7.14 15.79
N ALA A 234 -3.82 -6.05 15.40
CA ALA A 234 -3.53 -5.78 13.99
C ALA A 234 -2.75 -6.94 13.34
N GLY A 235 -1.76 -7.51 14.03
CA GLY A 235 -1.05 -8.72 13.58
C GLY A 235 -1.96 -9.93 13.41
N GLN A 236 -2.94 -10.11 14.32
CA GLN A 236 -3.93 -11.20 14.22
C GLN A 236 -4.83 -11.05 12.99
N GLU A 237 -5.33 -9.84 12.74
CA GLU A 237 -6.17 -9.54 11.58
C GLU A 237 -5.43 -9.79 10.25
N LEU A 238 -4.17 -9.38 10.17
CA LEU A 238 -3.34 -9.66 9.00
C LEU A 238 -3.08 -11.16 8.83
N ALA A 239 -2.84 -11.90 9.92
CA ALA A 239 -2.67 -13.36 9.88
C ALA A 239 -3.96 -14.07 9.44
N ARG A 240 -5.14 -13.54 9.80
CA ARG A 240 -6.43 -14.03 9.30
C ARG A 240 -6.50 -14.00 7.77
N LEU A 241 -5.99 -12.92 7.14
CA LEU A 241 -5.94 -12.80 5.68
C LEU A 241 -5.05 -13.88 5.05
N ALA A 242 -3.83 -14.05 5.59
CA ALA A 242 -2.90 -15.09 5.13
C ALA A 242 -3.51 -16.49 5.27
N ASN A 243 -4.01 -16.82 6.45
CA ASN A 243 -4.58 -18.13 6.77
C ASN A 243 -5.82 -18.45 5.92
N SER A 244 -6.62 -17.45 5.58
CA SER A 244 -7.75 -17.61 4.67
C SER A 244 -7.30 -18.00 3.25
N LEU A 245 -6.21 -17.43 2.75
CA LEU A 245 -5.62 -17.82 1.47
C LEU A 245 -4.92 -19.17 1.57
N ILE A 246 -4.16 -19.45 2.64
CA ILE A 246 -3.53 -20.76 2.88
C ILE A 246 -4.57 -21.89 2.91
N LYS A 247 -5.72 -21.66 3.57
CA LYS A 247 -6.83 -22.63 3.60
C LYS A 247 -7.39 -22.94 2.21
N ARG A 248 -7.42 -21.95 1.31
CA ARG A 248 -7.96 -22.10 -0.06
C ARG A 248 -6.95 -22.68 -1.05
N LEU A 249 -5.65 -22.38 -0.86
CA LEU A 249 -4.61 -22.61 -1.86
C LEU A 249 -3.58 -23.66 -1.43
N GLY A 250 -3.59 -24.07 -0.17
CA GLY A 250 -2.54 -24.85 0.46
C GLY A 250 -1.38 -23.99 0.99
N PRO A 251 -0.49 -24.58 1.81
CA PRO A 251 0.67 -23.89 2.39
C PRO A 251 1.60 -23.32 1.30
N ARG A 252 1.97 -22.04 1.44
CA ARG A 252 2.86 -21.30 0.53
C ARG A 252 3.67 -20.28 1.32
N PRO A 253 4.83 -19.82 0.84
CA PRO A 253 5.50 -18.66 1.41
C PRO A 253 4.55 -17.45 1.48
N VAL A 254 4.66 -16.66 2.55
CA VAL A 254 3.86 -15.46 2.76
C VAL A 254 4.79 -14.26 2.86
N ALA A 255 4.51 -13.20 2.11
CA ALA A 255 5.16 -11.90 2.28
C ALA A 255 4.21 -10.97 3.05
N LEU A 256 4.68 -10.43 4.17
CA LEU A 256 3.99 -9.40 4.95
C LEU A 256 4.65 -8.05 4.68
N VAL A 257 3.92 -7.13 4.05
CA VAL A 257 4.48 -5.90 3.51
C VAL A 257 3.61 -4.67 3.79
N GLY A 258 4.17 -3.50 3.56
CA GLY A 258 3.50 -2.21 3.74
C GLY A 258 3.81 -1.54 5.07
N GLY A 259 3.49 -0.24 5.18
CA GLY A 259 3.83 0.58 6.35
C GLY A 259 3.14 0.15 7.64
N GLY A 260 1.91 -0.38 7.55
CA GLY A 260 1.15 -0.86 8.70
C GLY A 260 1.80 -2.07 9.39
N SER A 261 2.40 -2.98 8.62
CA SER A 261 3.10 -4.15 9.18
C SER A 261 4.40 -3.80 9.91
N ARG A 262 4.93 -2.60 9.71
CA ARG A 262 6.19 -2.11 10.30
C ARG A 262 5.98 -1.04 11.38
N LEU A 263 4.76 -0.80 11.80
CA LEU A 263 4.47 0.15 12.87
C LEU A 263 5.21 -0.19 14.17
N HIS A 264 5.27 -1.49 14.51
CA HIS A 264 5.98 -2.00 15.67
C HIS A 264 6.28 -3.49 15.46
N PRO A 265 7.39 -4.06 16.00
CA PRO A 265 7.76 -5.47 15.86
C PRO A 265 6.64 -6.45 16.24
N ILE A 266 5.84 -6.14 17.25
CA ILE A 266 4.75 -6.99 17.75
C ILE A 266 3.73 -7.36 16.66
N VAL A 267 3.55 -6.50 15.63
CA VAL A 267 2.64 -6.80 14.50
C VAL A 267 3.14 -8.01 13.73
N ALA A 268 4.40 -7.99 13.32
CA ALA A 268 5.01 -9.09 12.55
C ALA A 268 5.23 -10.34 13.42
N GLU A 269 5.55 -10.18 14.69
CA GLU A 269 5.72 -11.26 15.66
C GLU A 269 4.39 -12.01 15.87
N THR A 270 3.30 -11.28 16.14
CA THR A 270 1.97 -11.88 16.31
C THR A 270 1.50 -12.53 15.01
N PHE A 271 1.71 -11.85 13.86
CA PHE A 271 1.42 -12.43 12.56
C PHE A 271 2.15 -13.77 12.38
N ARG A 272 3.47 -13.82 12.68
CA ARG A 272 4.29 -15.03 12.54
C ARG A 272 3.82 -16.17 13.44
N GLN A 273 3.47 -15.87 14.68
CA GLN A 273 2.99 -16.87 15.64
C GLN A 273 1.69 -17.57 15.20
N LEU A 274 0.86 -16.89 14.41
CA LEU A 274 -0.42 -17.39 13.93
C LEU A 274 -0.37 -18.04 12.54
N LEU A 275 0.78 -18.00 11.86
CA LEU A 275 0.99 -18.75 10.64
C LEU A 275 1.30 -20.23 10.95
N PRO A 276 0.92 -21.17 10.06
CA PRO A 276 1.34 -22.56 10.19
C PRO A 276 2.87 -22.68 10.31
N PRO A 277 3.41 -23.58 11.15
CA PRO A 277 4.84 -23.60 11.52
C PRO A 277 5.82 -23.74 10.33
N ARG A 278 5.40 -24.35 9.23
CA ARG A 278 6.23 -24.60 8.03
C ARG A 278 6.09 -23.54 6.94
N VAL A 279 5.25 -22.53 7.18
CA VAL A 279 5.08 -21.44 6.21
C VAL A 279 6.25 -20.47 6.39
N GLU A 280 6.98 -20.23 5.31
CA GLU A 280 8.02 -19.21 5.26
C GLU A 280 7.38 -17.82 5.29
N LEU A 281 7.92 -16.92 6.13
CA LEU A 281 7.52 -15.53 6.20
C LEU A 281 8.64 -14.64 5.66
N LEU A 282 8.34 -13.92 4.59
CA LEU A 282 9.17 -12.88 4.02
C LEU A 282 8.71 -11.53 4.59
N THR A 283 9.65 -10.79 5.16
CA THR A 283 9.45 -9.41 5.63
C THR A 283 10.54 -8.54 5.04
N GLY A 284 10.24 -7.34 4.66
CA GLY A 284 11.21 -6.42 4.08
C GLY A 284 10.59 -5.60 2.95
N GLU A 285 11.28 -4.55 2.55
CA GLU A 285 10.89 -3.75 1.40
C GLU A 285 11.60 -4.26 0.15
N VAL A 286 10.82 -4.45 -0.89
CA VAL A 286 11.32 -4.63 -2.25
C VAL A 286 10.87 -3.42 -3.07
N ASP A 287 11.74 -2.95 -3.94
CA ASP A 287 11.43 -1.84 -4.84
C ASP A 287 10.50 -2.29 -5.96
N ALA A 288 9.19 -2.05 -5.76
CA ALA A 288 8.15 -2.42 -6.73
C ALA A 288 8.34 -1.68 -8.07
N ALA A 289 8.75 -0.41 -8.04
CA ALA A 289 9.05 0.32 -9.27
C ALA A 289 10.24 -0.30 -10.04
N MET A 290 11.26 -0.78 -9.31
CA MET A 290 12.38 -1.46 -9.93
C MET A 290 11.99 -2.83 -10.50
N THR A 291 11.16 -3.58 -9.80
CA THR A 291 10.58 -4.83 -10.33
C THR A 291 9.79 -4.56 -11.60
N ALA A 292 8.93 -3.55 -11.60
CA ALA A 292 8.18 -3.14 -12.79
C ALA A 292 9.12 -2.72 -13.94
N ALA A 293 10.18 -1.97 -13.65
CA ALA A 293 11.15 -1.54 -14.66
C ALA A 293 11.86 -2.74 -15.32
N ARG A 294 12.28 -3.72 -14.54
CA ARG A 294 12.88 -4.96 -15.07
C ARG A 294 11.91 -5.76 -15.93
N LEU A 295 10.66 -5.88 -15.50
CA LEU A 295 9.62 -6.51 -16.33
C LEU A 295 9.43 -5.74 -17.65
N ALA A 296 9.47 -4.41 -17.61
CA ALA A 296 9.31 -3.58 -18.79
C ALA A 296 10.42 -3.77 -19.84
N THR A 297 11.62 -4.17 -19.46
CA THR A 297 12.70 -4.49 -20.42
C THR A 297 12.42 -5.74 -21.26
N THR A 298 11.46 -6.57 -20.84
CA THR A 298 11.09 -7.84 -21.51
C THR A 298 9.78 -7.75 -22.31
N ILE A 299 9.09 -6.61 -22.26
CA ILE A 299 7.91 -6.36 -23.08
C ILE A 299 8.36 -5.87 -24.45
N GLY A 300 8.46 -6.75 -25.42
CA GLY A 300 8.90 -6.45 -26.76
C GLY A 300 8.22 -7.27 -27.81
#